data_c09a95045d03ff53b275253ac2b61e42
#
_entry.id   c09a95045d03ff53b275253ac2b61e42
#
_cell.length_a   1.000
_cell.length_b   1.000
_cell.length_c   1.000
_cell.angle_alpha   90.00
_cell.angle_beta   90.00
_cell.angle_gamma   90.00
#
_symmetry.space_group_name_H-M   'P 1'
#
loop_
_entity.id
_entity.type
_entity.pdbx_description
1 polymer ?
#
loop_
_entity_poly.entity_id
_entity_poly.type
_entity_poly.pdbx_seq_one_letter_code
_entity_poly.pdbx_strand_id
1 'polypeptide(L)'
;MSKADPPRIAVIGAGPIGIEAALYAKSLGYPVVVFERGEVGENLSRWGHVRLFTPFAMNCTPLGLDAIRKEHPQHAIPGPTDLITGLQHRDGYLLPLMLTTALCDSIRMKTEILHIGRRNVIRNDPSTDPKRAASPFRILARDDKQIEQMHDADVVLDCTGTYGKHRWLGDGGIPALGERAAEKQIVYGLEDVLGPRKAHYAGKSIIVIGGGYSAATTVCALAGLTEQNSATWIIWLNRGPRGTPLPRTSTDPLRERDRLAARANSLATRGEGHVEYHAHTAVDAIECHGPDRGFRVSARCNGEEMTWEVDRLIANIGSAPDLSFCQELHVIEPDGKMGVRQPEPNYFLLGAKSLGRDSNFLLRTGFEQIRDVFAQISGKPRLDLFAKPLAA
;
A
#
# COMPACT_ATOMS: atom_id res chain seq x y z
N MET A 1 -32.20 29.47 11.45
CA MET A 1 -30.96 29.26 10.67
C MET A 1 -31.13 27.95 9.92
N SER A 2 -31.17 27.98 8.57
CA SER A 2 -31.16 26.76 7.74
C SER A 2 -29.91 25.95 8.08
N LYS A 3 -30.06 24.66 8.42
CA LYS A 3 -28.93 23.74 8.54
C LYS A 3 -28.23 23.75 7.17
N ALA A 4 -26.99 24.21 7.12
CA ALA A 4 -26.18 24.05 5.93
C ALA A 4 -26.13 22.56 5.56
N ASP A 5 -26.24 22.25 4.28
CA ASP A 5 -26.15 20.87 3.80
C ASP A 5 -24.81 20.24 4.26
N PRO A 6 -24.84 18.96 4.64
CA PRO A 6 -23.61 18.28 5.04
C PRO A 6 -22.59 18.23 3.88
N PRO A 7 -21.29 18.40 4.14
CA PRO A 7 -20.28 18.41 3.10
C PRO A 7 -20.24 17.08 2.33
N ARG A 8 -20.10 17.17 1.01
CA ARG A 8 -19.94 16.03 0.10
C ARG A 8 -18.52 15.52 0.20
N ILE A 9 -18.34 14.23 0.45
CA ILE A 9 -17.04 13.61 0.65
C ILE A 9 -16.70 12.72 -0.54
N ALA A 10 -15.55 12.96 -1.16
CA ALA A 10 -14.94 12.06 -2.12
C ALA A 10 -13.82 11.27 -1.43
N VAL A 11 -13.92 9.95 -1.47
CA VAL A 11 -12.86 9.03 -1.03
C VAL A 11 -12.18 8.47 -2.28
N ILE A 12 -10.86 8.60 -2.38
CA ILE A 12 -10.09 8.09 -3.50
C ILE A 12 -9.37 6.83 -3.06
N GLY A 13 -9.74 5.68 -3.65
CA GLY A 13 -9.24 4.35 -3.31
C GLY A 13 -10.15 3.56 -2.36
N ALA A 14 -10.52 2.35 -2.76
CA ALA A 14 -11.34 1.40 -2.00
C ALA A 14 -10.49 0.29 -1.34
N GLY A 15 -9.32 0.66 -0.81
CA GLY A 15 -8.55 -0.19 0.10
C GLY A 15 -9.13 -0.18 1.53
N PRO A 16 -8.47 -0.86 2.49
CA PRO A 16 -8.98 -0.95 3.86
C PRO A 16 -9.33 0.41 4.49
N ILE A 17 -8.48 1.41 4.31
CA ILE A 17 -8.69 2.74 4.90
C ILE A 17 -9.80 3.50 4.19
N GLY A 18 -9.89 3.38 2.85
CA GLY A 18 -10.95 4.07 2.08
C GLY A 18 -12.35 3.54 2.37
N ILE A 19 -12.51 2.23 2.48
CA ILE A 19 -13.79 1.60 2.81
C ILE A 19 -14.24 1.98 4.23
N GLU A 20 -13.33 1.94 5.21
CA GLU A 20 -13.63 2.35 6.58
C GLU A 20 -13.94 3.85 6.70
N ALA A 21 -13.21 4.70 5.96
CA ALA A 21 -13.49 6.13 5.92
C ALA A 21 -14.87 6.43 5.32
N ALA A 22 -15.24 5.70 4.27
CA ALA A 22 -16.57 5.81 3.66
C ALA A 22 -17.67 5.37 4.61
N LEU A 23 -17.50 4.26 5.31
CA LEU A 23 -18.46 3.79 6.32
C LEU A 23 -18.62 4.79 7.46
N TYR A 24 -17.51 5.33 7.96
CA TYR A 24 -17.49 6.33 9.02
C TYR A 24 -18.28 7.59 8.59
N ALA A 25 -18.02 8.08 7.36
CA ALA A 25 -18.73 9.23 6.80
C ALA A 25 -20.25 8.98 6.66
N LYS A 26 -20.61 7.82 6.12
CA LYS A 26 -22.04 7.42 5.97
C LYS A 26 -22.74 7.33 7.32
N SER A 27 -22.07 6.78 8.34
CA SER A 27 -22.61 6.69 9.70
C SER A 27 -22.85 8.05 10.35
N LEU A 28 -22.19 9.11 9.85
CA LEU A 28 -22.43 10.49 10.25
C LEU A 28 -23.45 11.22 9.38
N GLY A 29 -24.00 10.55 8.35
CA GLY A 29 -24.99 11.12 7.43
C GLY A 29 -24.39 11.99 6.32
N TYR A 30 -23.07 11.89 6.05
CA TYR A 30 -22.46 12.63 4.94
C TYR A 30 -22.77 11.97 3.59
N PRO A 31 -23.03 12.75 2.52
CA PRO A 31 -23.00 12.25 1.14
C PRO A 31 -21.57 11.81 0.78
N VAL A 32 -21.40 10.55 0.37
CA VAL A 32 -20.10 9.96 0.06
C VAL A 32 -20.09 9.33 -1.32
N VAL A 33 -19.00 9.52 -2.05
CA VAL A 33 -18.64 8.75 -3.23
C VAL A 33 -17.22 8.21 -3.06
N VAL A 34 -17.03 6.93 -3.35
CA VAL A 34 -15.72 6.27 -3.36
C VAL A 34 -15.33 5.98 -4.81
N PHE A 35 -14.15 6.39 -5.22
CA PHE A 35 -13.59 6.10 -6.54
C PHE A 35 -12.47 5.06 -6.40
N GLU A 36 -12.60 3.95 -7.10
CA GLU A 36 -11.61 2.89 -7.13
C GLU A 36 -11.28 2.56 -8.59
N ARG A 37 -10.01 2.67 -8.98
CA ARG A 37 -9.59 2.41 -10.36
C ARG A 37 -9.65 0.93 -10.77
N GLY A 38 -9.56 0.04 -9.80
CA GLY A 38 -9.67 -1.42 -9.98
C GLY A 38 -10.84 -1.98 -9.20
N GLU A 39 -10.57 -3.04 -8.47
CA GLU A 39 -11.52 -3.73 -7.59
C GLU A 39 -11.27 -3.37 -6.12
N VAL A 40 -12.28 -3.53 -5.27
CA VAL A 40 -12.12 -3.30 -3.82
C VAL A 40 -11.01 -4.18 -3.25
N GLY A 41 -10.05 -3.54 -2.58
CA GLY A 41 -8.90 -4.24 -2.01
C GLY A 41 -7.94 -4.85 -3.03
N GLU A 42 -7.87 -4.34 -4.27
CA GLU A 42 -7.04 -4.92 -5.34
C GLU A 42 -5.58 -5.12 -4.93
N ASN A 43 -4.98 -4.15 -4.24
CA ASN A 43 -3.60 -4.31 -3.78
C ASN A 43 -3.44 -5.44 -2.76
N LEU A 44 -4.47 -5.71 -1.93
CA LEU A 44 -4.47 -6.88 -1.04
C LEU A 44 -4.48 -8.19 -1.84
N SER A 45 -5.18 -8.24 -2.96
CA SER A 45 -5.19 -9.41 -3.84
C SER A 45 -3.84 -9.65 -4.50
N ARG A 46 -3.11 -8.61 -4.89
CA ARG A 46 -1.78 -8.73 -5.54
C ARG A 46 -0.76 -9.44 -4.68
N TRP A 47 -0.79 -9.23 -3.35
CA TRP A 47 0.04 -9.95 -2.38
C TRP A 47 -0.81 -10.81 -1.44
N GLY A 48 -1.94 -11.30 -1.94
CA GLY A 48 -2.98 -11.98 -1.18
C GLY A 48 -2.55 -13.25 -0.46
N HIS A 49 -1.49 -13.90 -0.89
CA HIS A 49 -0.89 -15.08 -0.25
C HIS A 49 -0.08 -14.73 1.01
N VAL A 50 0.33 -13.48 1.16
CA VAL A 50 1.18 -13.04 2.29
C VAL A 50 0.34 -12.85 3.54
N ARG A 51 0.81 -13.41 4.65
CA ARG A 51 0.19 -13.27 5.96
C ARG A 51 0.54 -11.94 6.60
N LEU A 52 -0.46 -11.26 7.15
CA LEU A 52 -0.27 -10.04 7.93
C LEU A 52 0.47 -10.34 9.23
N PHE A 53 1.36 -9.43 9.65
CA PHE A 53 2.05 -9.55 10.95
C PHE A 53 1.13 -9.25 12.15
N THR A 54 0.03 -8.56 11.90
CA THR A 54 -0.94 -8.13 12.91
C THR A 54 -2.11 -9.08 12.99
N PRO A 55 -2.63 -9.38 14.19
CA PRO A 55 -3.86 -10.14 14.33
C PRO A 55 -5.06 -9.39 13.74
N PHE A 56 -6.10 -10.13 13.35
CA PHE A 56 -7.27 -9.57 12.68
C PHE A 56 -7.91 -8.41 13.45
N ALA A 57 -7.95 -8.47 14.78
CA ALA A 57 -8.48 -7.38 15.61
C ALA A 57 -7.78 -6.02 15.41
N MET A 58 -6.55 -6.01 14.88
CA MET A 58 -5.83 -4.78 14.52
C MET A 58 -6.10 -4.31 13.08
N ASN A 59 -6.81 -5.13 12.30
CA ASN A 59 -7.04 -4.92 10.87
C ASN A 59 -8.52 -4.67 10.54
N CYS A 60 -9.37 -4.54 11.54
CA CYS A 60 -10.80 -4.25 11.43
C CYS A 60 -11.24 -3.23 12.48
N THR A 61 -12.43 -2.65 12.32
CA THR A 61 -13.02 -1.73 13.29
C THR A 61 -14.28 -2.32 13.92
N PRO A 62 -14.66 -1.92 15.14
CA PRO A 62 -15.96 -2.28 15.72
C PRO A 62 -17.12 -1.86 14.83
N LEU A 63 -17.09 -0.66 14.24
CA LEU A 63 -18.11 -0.14 13.35
C LEU A 63 -18.29 -1.03 12.11
N GLY A 64 -17.18 -1.44 11.45
CA GLY A 64 -17.23 -2.32 10.29
C GLY A 64 -17.73 -3.72 10.64
N LEU A 65 -17.27 -4.28 11.76
CA LEU A 65 -17.74 -5.59 12.23
C LEU A 65 -19.24 -5.59 12.53
N ASP A 66 -19.75 -4.55 13.16
CA ASP A 66 -21.16 -4.42 13.49
C ASP A 66 -22.02 -4.27 12.23
N ALA A 67 -21.54 -3.49 11.22
CA ALA A 67 -22.22 -3.39 9.93
C ALA A 67 -22.34 -4.74 9.21
N ILE A 68 -21.23 -5.53 9.16
CA ILE A 68 -21.24 -6.86 8.54
C ILE A 68 -22.19 -7.80 9.30
N ARG A 69 -22.09 -7.86 10.63
CA ARG A 69 -22.93 -8.77 11.44
C ARG A 69 -24.42 -8.48 11.28
N LYS A 70 -24.77 -7.20 11.16
CA LYS A 70 -26.15 -6.77 11.00
C LYS A 70 -26.73 -7.19 9.65
N GLU A 71 -25.99 -7.03 8.57
CA GLU A 71 -26.50 -7.24 7.21
C GLU A 71 -26.13 -8.61 6.61
N HIS A 72 -25.04 -9.19 7.08
CA HIS A 72 -24.54 -10.50 6.64
C HIS A 72 -24.32 -11.45 7.83
N PRO A 73 -25.36 -11.79 8.62
CA PRO A 73 -25.21 -12.54 9.88
C PRO A 73 -24.62 -13.96 9.70
N GLN A 74 -24.69 -14.53 8.50
CA GLN A 74 -24.13 -15.85 8.17
C GLN A 74 -22.70 -15.78 7.64
N HIS A 75 -22.14 -14.57 7.46
CA HIS A 75 -20.78 -14.42 6.95
C HIS A 75 -19.75 -14.80 8.01
N ALA A 76 -18.82 -15.69 7.64
CA ALA A 76 -17.74 -16.12 8.53
C ALA A 76 -16.67 -15.02 8.64
N ILE A 77 -16.66 -14.34 9.78
CA ILE A 77 -15.65 -13.30 10.10
C ILE A 77 -14.45 -13.99 10.75
N PRO A 78 -13.18 -13.65 10.37
CA PRO A 78 -12.00 -14.18 11.03
C PRO A 78 -11.99 -13.91 12.55
N GLY A 79 -11.39 -14.80 13.31
CA GLY A 79 -11.25 -14.63 14.76
C GLY A 79 -10.30 -13.44 15.10
N PRO A 80 -10.50 -12.80 16.27
CA PRO A 80 -9.75 -11.58 16.61
C PRO A 80 -8.23 -11.78 16.69
N THR A 81 -7.78 -13.00 17.00
CA THR A 81 -6.36 -13.38 17.12
C THR A 81 -5.79 -14.01 15.86
N ASP A 82 -6.60 -14.24 14.84
CA ASP A 82 -6.16 -14.90 13.62
C ASP A 82 -5.16 -14.03 12.85
N LEU A 83 -4.10 -14.68 12.40
CA LEU A 83 -3.12 -14.09 11.48
C LEU A 83 -3.53 -14.43 10.05
N ILE A 84 -4.29 -13.55 9.46
CA ILE A 84 -4.89 -13.76 8.14
C ILE A 84 -3.98 -13.27 7.01
N THR A 85 -4.18 -13.82 5.81
CA THR A 85 -3.53 -13.33 4.59
C THR A 85 -4.22 -12.07 4.04
N GLY A 86 -3.56 -11.38 3.10
CA GLY A 86 -4.17 -10.25 2.41
C GLY A 86 -5.50 -10.61 1.73
N LEU A 87 -5.57 -11.78 1.07
CA LEU A 87 -6.79 -12.26 0.42
C LEU A 87 -7.89 -12.57 1.44
N GLN A 88 -7.54 -13.24 2.55
CA GLN A 88 -8.50 -13.50 3.63
C GLN A 88 -9.04 -12.21 4.28
N HIS A 89 -8.21 -11.15 4.38
CA HIS A 89 -8.68 -9.85 4.85
C HIS A 89 -9.65 -9.21 3.86
N ARG A 90 -9.33 -9.25 2.57
CA ARG A 90 -10.23 -8.75 1.52
C ARG A 90 -11.57 -9.48 1.53
N ASP A 91 -11.53 -10.81 1.44
CA ASP A 91 -12.74 -11.62 1.26
C ASP A 91 -13.54 -11.78 2.57
N GLY A 92 -12.86 -11.86 3.71
CA GLY A 92 -13.49 -12.04 5.02
C GLY A 92 -13.99 -10.73 5.66
N TYR A 93 -13.51 -9.56 5.20
CA TYR A 93 -13.87 -8.30 5.82
C TYR A 93 -14.24 -7.20 4.83
N LEU A 94 -13.38 -6.86 3.84
CA LEU A 94 -13.64 -5.69 2.99
C LEU A 94 -14.79 -5.89 2.01
N LEU A 95 -14.89 -7.05 1.36
CA LEU A 95 -15.96 -7.34 0.41
C LEU A 95 -17.33 -7.38 1.09
N PRO A 96 -17.55 -8.11 2.22
CA PRO A 96 -18.83 -8.05 2.90
C PRO A 96 -19.17 -6.65 3.41
N LEU A 97 -18.16 -5.85 3.84
CA LEU A 97 -18.40 -4.47 4.25
C LEU A 97 -18.85 -3.58 3.09
N MET A 98 -18.22 -3.72 1.92
CA MET A 98 -18.63 -3.03 0.69
C MET A 98 -20.08 -3.36 0.29
N LEU A 99 -20.51 -4.62 0.51
CA LEU A 99 -21.85 -5.08 0.13
C LEU A 99 -22.96 -4.62 1.09
N THR A 100 -22.61 -3.94 2.19
CA THR A 100 -23.64 -3.37 3.07
C THR A 100 -24.44 -2.27 2.38
N THR A 101 -25.71 -2.10 2.78
CA THR A 101 -26.59 -1.05 2.24
C THR A 101 -26.02 0.35 2.43
N ALA A 102 -25.18 0.54 3.44
CA ALA A 102 -24.50 1.81 3.68
C ALA A 102 -23.52 2.18 2.56
N LEU A 103 -22.88 1.21 1.90
CA LEU A 103 -21.75 1.44 1.00
C LEU A 103 -22.00 1.04 -0.46
N CYS A 104 -22.83 0.02 -0.73
CA CYS A 104 -22.95 -0.60 -2.06
C CYS A 104 -23.21 0.40 -3.20
N ASP A 105 -24.05 1.41 -2.98
CA ASP A 105 -24.37 2.43 -3.98
C ASP A 105 -23.36 3.60 -4.04
N SER A 106 -22.39 3.62 -3.11
CA SER A 106 -21.46 4.74 -2.98
C SER A 106 -20.13 4.48 -3.67
N ILE A 107 -19.85 3.26 -4.10
CA ILE A 107 -18.55 2.85 -4.65
C ILE A 107 -18.60 2.79 -6.17
N ARG A 108 -17.70 3.52 -6.82
CA ARG A 108 -17.45 3.53 -8.26
C ARG A 108 -16.18 2.76 -8.53
N MET A 109 -16.31 1.45 -8.78
CA MET A 109 -15.19 0.60 -9.22
C MET A 109 -14.80 0.90 -10.65
N LYS A 110 -13.59 0.50 -11.06
CA LYS A 110 -13.03 0.71 -12.41
C LYS A 110 -13.11 2.17 -12.86
N THR A 111 -12.96 3.08 -11.89
CA THR A 111 -13.04 4.52 -12.10
C THR A 111 -11.76 5.17 -11.60
N GLU A 112 -10.92 5.59 -12.54
CA GLU A 112 -9.64 6.23 -12.29
C GLU A 112 -9.81 7.74 -12.12
N ILE A 113 -9.18 8.33 -11.11
CA ILE A 113 -9.06 9.78 -10.99
C ILE A 113 -7.88 10.26 -11.80
N LEU A 114 -8.16 11.10 -12.78
CA LEU A 114 -7.15 11.69 -13.66
C LEU A 114 -6.58 12.99 -13.09
N HIS A 115 -7.45 13.88 -12.63
CA HIS A 115 -7.06 15.18 -12.07
C HIS A 115 -8.01 15.62 -10.95
N ILE A 116 -7.44 16.32 -9.97
CA ILE A 116 -8.21 17.04 -8.95
C ILE A 116 -7.72 18.48 -8.91
N GLY A 117 -8.66 19.42 -9.06
CA GLY A 117 -8.46 20.85 -8.89
C GLY A 117 -9.56 21.44 -8.02
N ARG A 118 -9.70 22.79 -8.05
CA ARG A 118 -10.80 23.51 -7.41
C ARG A 118 -11.55 24.37 -8.40
N ARG A 119 -12.82 24.62 -8.14
CA ARG A 119 -13.58 25.60 -8.93
C ARG A 119 -13.06 27.00 -8.68
N ASN A 120 -12.82 27.75 -9.77
CA ASN A 120 -12.44 29.15 -9.74
C ASN A 120 -11.17 29.50 -8.93
N VAL A 121 -10.32 28.50 -8.66
CA VAL A 121 -9.06 28.66 -7.93
C VAL A 121 -8.01 27.78 -8.62
N ILE A 122 -6.83 28.32 -8.89
CA ILE A 122 -5.71 27.61 -9.51
C ILE A 122 -4.56 27.44 -8.52
N ARG A 123 -3.57 26.65 -8.86
CA ARG A 123 -2.41 26.41 -7.99
C ARG A 123 -1.66 27.67 -7.61
N ASN A 124 -1.60 28.68 -8.51
CA ASN A 124 -0.89 29.92 -8.25
C ASN A 124 -1.56 30.79 -7.16
N ASP A 125 -2.84 30.56 -6.86
CA ASP A 125 -3.50 31.23 -5.75
C ASP A 125 -2.94 30.68 -4.43
N PRO A 126 -2.66 31.53 -3.43
CA PRO A 126 -2.08 31.07 -2.16
C PRO A 126 -2.91 30.00 -1.45
N SER A 127 -2.25 29.04 -0.79
CA SER A 127 -2.94 28.00 0.01
C SER A 127 -3.76 28.59 1.17
N THR A 128 -3.40 29.81 1.60
CA THR A 128 -4.07 30.57 2.66
C THR A 128 -5.24 31.43 2.19
N ASP A 129 -5.51 31.49 0.87
CA ASP A 129 -6.66 32.26 0.36
C ASP A 129 -7.97 31.64 0.87
N PRO A 130 -8.83 32.41 1.58
CA PRO A 130 -10.11 31.91 2.08
C PRO A 130 -11.03 31.38 0.97
N LYS A 131 -10.93 31.90 -0.25
CA LYS A 131 -11.69 31.42 -1.41
C LYS A 131 -11.41 29.93 -1.67
N ARG A 132 -10.17 29.49 -1.44
CA ARG A 132 -9.75 28.10 -1.65
C ARG A 132 -10.52 27.15 -0.73
N ALA A 133 -10.64 27.48 0.55
CA ALA A 133 -11.40 26.68 1.52
C ALA A 133 -12.91 26.66 1.22
N ALA A 134 -13.44 27.73 0.64
CA ALA A 134 -14.87 27.88 0.28
C ALA A 134 -15.23 27.26 -1.07
N SER A 135 -14.25 27.02 -1.95
CA SER A 135 -14.49 26.44 -3.28
C SER A 135 -14.50 24.91 -3.24
N PRO A 136 -15.49 24.23 -3.85
CA PRO A 136 -15.48 22.79 -3.92
C PRO A 136 -14.33 22.25 -4.78
N PHE A 137 -13.88 21.05 -4.48
CA PHE A 137 -13.01 20.29 -5.36
C PHE A 137 -13.76 19.92 -6.64
N ARG A 138 -13.00 19.89 -7.74
CA ARG A 138 -13.43 19.43 -9.04
C ARG A 138 -12.57 18.24 -9.44
N ILE A 139 -13.20 17.09 -9.61
CA ILE A 139 -12.56 15.80 -9.79
C ILE A 139 -12.89 15.27 -11.18
N LEU A 140 -11.88 15.13 -12.03
CA LEU A 140 -12.01 14.47 -13.32
C LEU A 140 -11.75 12.99 -13.14
N ALA A 141 -12.77 12.17 -13.36
CA ALA A 141 -12.74 10.72 -13.29
C ALA A 141 -12.99 10.10 -14.65
N ARG A 142 -12.43 8.92 -14.91
CA ARG A 142 -12.58 8.14 -16.13
C ARG A 142 -12.93 6.70 -15.79
N ASP A 143 -14.01 6.18 -16.38
CA ASP A 143 -14.42 4.80 -16.20
C ASP A 143 -13.66 3.81 -17.12
N ASP A 144 -13.97 2.52 -17.02
CA ASP A 144 -13.38 1.44 -17.86
C ASP A 144 -13.79 1.54 -19.34
N LYS A 145 -14.86 2.25 -19.67
CA LYS A 145 -15.28 2.57 -21.03
C LYS A 145 -14.61 3.80 -21.61
N GLN A 146 -13.63 4.36 -20.88
CA GLN A 146 -12.92 5.59 -21.23
C GLN A 146 -13.81 6.86 -21.25
N ILE A 147 -14.96 6.81 -20.56
CA ILE A 147 -15.86 7.96 -20.45
C ILE A 147 -15.39 8.83 -19.28
N GLU A 148 -15.10 10.08 -19.59
CA GLU A 148 -14.73 11.08 -18.60
C GLU A 148 -15.95 11.75 -17.98
N GLN A 149 -15.94 11.88 -16.66
CA GLN A 149 -16.99 12.52 -15.89
C GLN A 149 -16.39 13.48 -14.86
N MET A 150 -17.10 14.59 -14.65
CA MET A 150 -16.70 15.60 -13.67
C MET A 150 -17.54 15.46 -12.40
N HIS A 151 -16.88 15.35 -11.27
CA HIS A 151 -17.53 15.28 -9.95
C HIS A 151 -17.09 16.44 -9.08
N ASP A 152 -17.97 16.89 -8.18
CA ASP A 152 -17.64 17.92 -7.20
C ASP A 152 -17.71 17.32 -5.78
N ALA A 153 -16.78 17.74 -4.93
CA ALA A 153 -16.73 17.38 -3.51
C ALA A 153 -16.28 18.57 -2.66
N ASP A 154 -16.69 18.60 -1.40
CA ASP A 154 -16.28 19.64 -0.46
C ASP A 154 -15.10 19.19 0.39
N VAL A 155 -14.90 17.87 0.52
CA VAL A 155 -13.78 17.22 1.19
C VAL A 155 -13.26 16.08 0.32
N VAL A 156 -11.94 15.94 0.25
CA VAL A 156 -11.27 14.80 -0.41
C VAL A 156 -10.45 14.03 0.62
N LEU A 157 -10.70 12.71 0.69
CA LEU A 157 -9.93 11.75 1.46
C LEU A 157 -9.13 10.88 0.49
N ASP A 158 -7.83 11.15 0.36
CA ASP A 158 -6.94 10.37 -0.50
C ASP A 158 -6.43 9.13 0.25
N CYS A 159 -7.06 8.00 -0.05
CA CYS A 159 -6.79 6.68 0.52
C CYS A 159 -6.11 5.74 -0.50
N THR A 160 -5.46 6.30 -1.54
CA THR A 160 -4.88 5.50 -2.65
C THR A 160 -3.68 4.64 -2.25
N GLY A 161 -3.11 4.87 -1.06
CA GLY A 161 -1.91 4.16 -0.60
C GLY A 161 -0.67 4.49 -1.44
N THR A 162 0.28 3.56 -1.46
CA THR A 162 1.57 3.74 -2.14
C THR A 162 1.88 2.67 -3.19
N TYR A 163 1.21 1.52 -3.16
CA TYR A 163 1.51 0.37 -4.02
C TYR A 163 1.34 0.61 -5.53
N GLY A 164 0.69 1.69 -5.93
CA GLY A 164 0.51 2.06 -7.33
C GLY A 164 1.76 2.61 -8.02
N LYS A 165 2.81 2.97 -7.25
CA LYS A 165 4.05 3.58 -7.76
C LYS A 165 5.26 2.96 -7.07
N HIS A 166 5.91 2.00 -7.74
CA HIS A 166 7.14 1.40 -7.23
C HIS A 166 8.29 2.43 -7.24
N ARG A 167 9.31 2.17 -6.44
CA ARG A 167 10.58 2.92 -6.46
C ARG A 167 11.51 2.30 -7.49
N TRP A 168 12.62 3.01 -7.80
CA TRP A 168 13.61 2.58 -8.75
C TRP A 168 14.81 1.89 -8.07
N LEU A 169 15.45 0.98 -8.80
CA LEU A 169 16.55 0.14 -8.32
C LEU A 169 17.89 0.86 -8.27
N GLY A 170 18.07 1.87 -9.14
CA GLY A 170 19.35 2.54 -9.28
C GLY A 170 19.77 3.35 -8.06
N ASP A 171 21.05 3.67 -8.01
CA ASP A 171 21.62 4.50 -6.96
C ASP A 171 20.91 5.86 -6.87
N GLY A 172 20.87 6.44 -5.67
CA GLY A 172 20.12 7.69 -5.44
C GLY A 172 18.60 7.57 -5.57
N GLY A 173 18.05 6.37 -5.87
CA GLY A 173 16.60 6.12 -6.03
C GLY A 173 16.05 6.55 -7.40
N ILE A 174 16.90 6.78 -8.37
CA ILE A 174 16.54 6.97 -9.79
C ILE A 174 16.59 5.61 -10.52
N PRO A 175 16.03 5.49 -11.73
CA PRO A 175 16.16 4.26 -12.51
C PRO A 175 17.62 3.88 -12.76
N ALA A 176 17.98 2.60 -12.60
CA ALA A 176 19.21 2.07 -13.11
C ALA A 176 19.24 2.14 -14.65
N LEU A 177 20.42 2.14 -15.24
CA LEU A 177 20.53 2.14 -16.69
C LEU A 177 19.83 0.91 -17.28
N GLY A 178 18.89 1.12 -18.19
CA GLY A 178 18.09 0.05 -18.82
C GLY A 178 16.87 -0.43 -17.99
N GLU A 179 16.74 -0.08 -16.72
CA GLU A 179 15.62 -0.50 -15.87
C GLU A 179 14.24 -0.14 -16.45
N ARG A 180 14.09 1.10 -16.98
CA ARG A 180 12.82 1.53 -17.58
C ARG A 180 12.42 0.70 -18.81
N ALA A 181 13.39 0.27 -19.60
CA ALA A 181 13.14 -0.59 -20.74
C ALA A 181 12.75 -2.01 -20.31
N ALA A 182 13.30 -2.47 -19.19
CA ALA A 182 13.05 -3.79 -18.60
C ALA A 182 11.85 -3.82 -17.61
N GLU A 183 11.20 -2.68 -17.33
CA GLU A 183 10.21 -2.52 -16.24
C GLU A 183 9.10 -3.59 -16.27
N LYS A 184 8.61 -3.93 -17.46
CA LYS A 184 7.53 -4.92 -17.61
C LYS A 184 7.95 -6.37 -17.32
N GLN A 185 9.25 -6.64 -17.33
CA GLN A 185 9.83 -7.97 -17.08
C GLN A 185 10.34 -8.10 -15.63
N ILE A 186 10.53 -6.97 -14.93
CA ILE A 186 10.92 -6.94 -13.53
C ILE A 186 9.67 -7.08 -12.65
N VAL A 187 9.74 -7.93 -11.64
CA VAL A 187 8.66 -8.08 -10.67
C VAL A 187 8.85 -7.07 -9.54
N TYR A 188 8.02 -6.04 -9.50
CA TYR A 188 7.98 -5.08 -8.40
C TYR A 188 6.90 -5.48 -7.40
N GLY A 189 7.29 -6.12 -6.30
CA GLY A 189 6.36 -6.52 -5.25
C GLY A 189 6.54 -7.97 -4.79
N LEU A 190 5.49 -8.50 -4.16
CA LEU A 190 5.47 -9.84 -3.57
C LEU A 190 4.71 -10.80 -4.51
N GLU A 191 5.43 -11.71 -5.15
CA GLU A 191 4.82 -12.80 -5.92
C GLU A 191 4.66 -14.08 -5.08
N ASP A 192 3.65 -14.85 -5.41
CA ASP A 192 3.43 -16.16 -4.79
C ASP A 192 4.33 -17.23 -5.43
N VAL A 193 5.60 -17.18 -5.02
CA VAL A 193 6.66 -18.06 -5.54
C VAL A 193 6.50 -19.53 -5.11
N LEU A 194 5.70 -19.82 -4.09
CA LEU A 194 5.41 -21.17 -3.63
C LEU A 194 4.07 -21.71 -4.15
N GLY A 195 3.22 -20.83 -4.66
CA GLY A 195 1.90 -21.13 -5.21
C GLY A 195 1.90 -21.11 -6.75
N PRO A 196 1.02 -20.31 -7.39
CA PRO A 196 0.83 -20.32 -8.86
C PRO A 196 2.09 -20.01 -9.66
N ARG A 197 3.05 -19.26 -9.08
CA ARG A 197 4.29 -18.89 -9.78
C ARG A 197 5.45 -19.85 -9.54
N LYS A 198 5.25 -20.94 -8.80
CA LYS A 198 6.30 -21.91 -8.44
C LYS A 198 7.13 -22.38 -9.63
N ALA A 199 6.47 -22.80 -10.72
CA ALA A 199 7.14 -23.30 -11.92
C ALA A 199 8.02 -22.24 -12.60
N HIS A 200 7.71 -20.94 -12.42
CA HIS A 200 8.47 -19.84 -13.00
C HIS A 200 9.82 -19.62 -12.30
N TYR A 201 9.94 -20.05 -11.02
CA TYR A 201 11.13 -19.85 -10.19
C TYR A 201 11.91 -21.11 -9.86
N ALA A 202 11.26 -22.28 -9.88
CA ALA A 202 11.92 -23.55 -9.56
C ALA A 202 13.05 -23.87 -10.55
N GLY A 203 14.25 -24.16 -10.04
CA GLY A 203 15.43 -24.48 -10.84
C GLY A 203 16.04 -23.26 -11.55
N LYS A 204 15.76 -22.05 -11.09
CA LYS A 204 16.21 -20.80 -11.70
C LYS A 204 17.20 -20.07 -10.80
N SER A 205 18.05 -19.24 -11.42
CA SER A 205 18.84 -18.22 -10.73
C SER A 205 18.00 -16.94 -10.61
N ILE A 206 17.88 -16.41 -9.38
CA ILE A 206 16.98 -15.31 -9.07
C ILE A 206 17.73 -14.23 -8.31
N ILE A 207 17.73 -13.01 -8.82
CA ILE A 207 18.13 -11.84 -8.03
C ILE A 207 16.90 -11.28 -7.30
N VAL A 208 17.02 -11.09 -5.98
CA VAL A 208 16.09 -10.32 -5.14
C VAL A 208 16.79 -9.06 -4.66
N ILE A 209 16.22 -7.88 -4.95
CA ILE A 209 16.79 -6.59 -4.57
C ILE A 209 15.89 -5.91 -3.54
N GLY A 210 16.47 -5.59 -2.37
CA GLY A 210 15.77 -4.88 -1.30
C GLY A 210 16.25 -5.26 0.09
N GLY A 211 16.07 -4.35 1.06
CA GLY A 211 16.50 -4.54 2.45
C GLY A 211 15.35 -4.55 3.47
N GLY A 212 14.10 -4.60 3.03
CA GLY A 212 12.92 -4.56 3.90
C GLY A 212 12.25 -5.92 4.10
N TYR A 213 11.15 -5.92 4.86
CA TYR A 213 10.37 -7.15 5.15
C TYR A 213 9.81 -7.82 3.90
N SER A 214 9.50 -7.07 2.83
CA SER A 214 9.07 -7.66 1.56
C SER A 214 10.16 -8.51 0.92
N ALA A 215 11.42 -8.00 0.87
CA ALA A 215 12.56 -8.77 0.37
C ALA A 215 12.81 -10.02 1.24
N ALA A 216 12.75 -9.88 2.57
CA ALA A 216 12.88 -11.01 3.49
C ALA A 216 11.78 -12.06 3.25
N THR A 217 10.53 -11.65 3.03
CA THR A 217 9.43 -12.57 2.72
C THR A 217 9.71 -13.35 1.43
N THR A 218 10.12 -12.64 0.37
CA THR A 218 10.46 -13.26 -0.91
C THR A 218 11.64 -14.22 -0.78
N VAL A 219 12.73 -13.81 -0.15
CA VAL A 219 13.93 -14.65 0.04
C VAL A 219 13.63 -15.89 0.88
N CYS A 220 12.89 -15.75 1.97
CA CYS A 220 12.47 -16.89 2.80
C CYS A 220 11.60 -17.88 2.03
N ALA A 221 10.68 -17.39 1.18
CA ALA A 221 9.83 -18.24 0.34
C ALA A 221 10.65 -18.97 -0.74
N LEU A 222 11.56 -18.26 -1.42
CA LEU A 222 12.46 -18.86 -2.41
C LEU A 222 13.42 -19.87 -1.78
N ALA A 223 13.95 -19.60 -0.57
CA ALA A 223 14.77 -20.58 0.16
C ALA A 223 14.00 -21.86 0.48
N GLY A 224 12.69 -21.78 0.80
CA GLY A 224 11.84 -22.96 0.91
C GLY A 224 11.66 -23.71 -0.41
N LEU A 225 11.77 -23.02 -1.55
CA LEU A 225 11.72 -23.64 -2.86
C LEU A 225 13.00 -24.43 -3.18
N THR A 226 14.19 -24.02 -2.66
CA THR A 226 15.45 -24.75 -2.85
C THR A 226 15.42 -26.14 -2.21
N GLU A 227 14.68 -26.33 -1.14
CA GLU A 227 14.46 -27.63 -0.49
C GLU A 227 13.76 -28.64 -1.42
N GLN A 228 12.96 -28.12 -2.38
CA GLN A 228 12.20 -28.92 -3.36
C GLN A 228 12.92 -29.03 -4.71
N ASN A 229 13.79 -28.08 -5.02
CA ASN A 229 14.56 -28.04 -6.25
C ASN A 229 15.93 -27.39 -6.00
N SER A 230 16.96 -28.22 -5.83
CA SER A 230 18.33 -27.81 -5.50
C SER A 230 19.04 -26.98 -6.57
N ALA A 231 18.49 -26.91 -7.79
CA ALA A 231 19.02 -26.05 -8.85
C ALA A 231 18.57 -24.58 -8.71
N THR A 232 17.67 -24.28 -7.77
CA THR A 232 17.25 -22.89 -7.50
C THR A 232 18.36 -22.17 -6.75
N TRP A 233 18.77 -20.99 -7.24
CA TRP A 233 19.82 -20.16 -6.64
C TRP A 233 19.34 -18.74 -6.42
N ILE A 234 19.63 -18.16 -5.26
CA ILE A 234 19.11 -16.85 -4.85
C ILE A 234 20.29 -15.90 -4.60
N ILE A 235 20.31 -14.76 -5.28
CA ILE A 235 21.23 -13.66 -5.05
C ILE A 235 20.45 -12.52 -4.42
N TRP A 236 20.78 -12.17 -3.19
CA TRP A 236 20.08 -11.13 -2.44
C TRP A 236 20.92 -9.85 -2.34
N LEU A 237 20.51 -8.80 -3.06
CA LEU A 237 21.22 -7.52 -3.08
C LEU A 237 20.54 -6.52 -2.13
N ASN A 238 21.32 -5.90 -1.26
CA ASN A 238 20.83 -4.91 -0.28
C ASN A 238 21.75 -3.69 -0.21
N ARG A 239 21.21 -2.49 -0.31
CA ARG A 239 21.95 -1.23 -0.12
C ARG A 239 22.34 -0.97 1.34
N GLY A 240 21.67 -1.62 2.28
CA GLY A 240 21.90 -1.45 3.73
C GLY A 240 23.27 -1.89 4.19
N PRO A 241 23.63 -1.59 5.47
CA PRO A 241 24.93 -1.87 6.03
C PRO A 241 25.21 -3.38 6.12
N ARG A 242 26.50 -3.71 6.27
CA ARG A 242 26.95 -5.09 6.52
C ARG A 242 26.33 -5.65 7.80
N GLY A 243 26.18 -6.97 7.84
CA GLY A 243 25.66 -7.71 8.97
C GLY A 243 24.30 -8.32 8.66
N THR A 244 23.37 -8.17 9.56
CA THR A 244 22.03 -8.71 9.37
C THR A 244 21.17 -7.75 8.54
N PRO A 245 20.47 -8.22 7.48
CA PRO A 245 19.67 -7.36 6.62
C PRO A 245 18.51 -6.65 7.34
N LEU A 246 17.97 -7.26 8.40
CA LEU A 246 16.85 -6.71 9.16
C LEU A 246 17.21 -6.48 10.63
N PRO A 247 16.84 -5.32 11.21
CA PRO A 247 16.97 -5.13 12.65
C PRO A 247 16.01 -6.07 13.38
N ARG A 248 16.47 -6.58 14.54
CA ARG A 248 15.64 -7.32 15.48
C ARG A 248 15.57 -6.55 16.78
N THR A 249 14.35 -6.45 17.33
CA THR A 249 14.11 -5.81 18.62
C THR A 249 13.46 -6.85 19.53
N SER A 250 14.08 -7.13 20.66
CA SER A 250 13.59 -8.12 21.63
C SER A 250 12.18 -7.79 22.18
N THR A 251 11.77 -6.53 22.07
CA THR A 251 10.47 -6.02 22.50
C THR A 251 9.47 -5.83 21.36
N ASP A 252 9.75 -6.38 20.15
CA ASP A 252 8.80 -6.27 19.04
C ASP A 252 7.48 -6.97 19.40
N PRO A 253 6.36 -6.24 19.47
CA PRO A 253 5.06 -6.81 19.81
C PRO A 253 4.54 -7.77 18.72
N LEU A 254 5.09 -7.69 17.50
CA LEU A 254 4.67 -8.49 16.34
C LEU A 254 5.61 -9.70 16.16
N ARG A 255 5.31 -10.79 16.85
CA ARG A 255 6.14 -12.02 16.87
C ARG A 255 6.46 -12.57 15.48
N GLU A 256 5.50 -12.54 14.55
CA GLU A 256 5.73 -13.05 13.19
C GLU A 256 6.72 -12.17 12.41
N ARG A 257 6.73 -10.87 12.65
CA ARG A 257 7.71 -9.94 12.07
C ARG A 257 9.13 -10.26 12.57
N ASP A 258 9.29 -10.50 13.87
CA ASP A 258 10.59 -10.89 14.44
C ASP A 258 11.04 -12.29 13.95
N ARG A 259 10.12 -13.28 13.83
CA ARG A 259 10.43 -14.59 13.26
C ARG A 259 10.92 -14.49 11.82
N LEU A 260 10.27 -13.67 10.99
CA LEU A 260 10.70 -13.43 9.61
C LEU A 260 12.08 -12.79 9.58
N ALA A 261 12.33 -11.77 10.41
CA ALA A 261 13.64 -11.13 10.51
C ALA A 261 14.72 -12.11 10.94
N ALA A 262 14.45 -12.97 11.94
CA ALA A 262 15.39 -14.00 12.39
C ALA A 262 15.75 -14.98 11.26
N ARG A 263 14.74 -15.49 10.54
CA ARG A 263 14.96 -16.44 9.42
C ARG A 263 15.75 -15.80 8.29
N ALA A 264 15.35 -14.60 7.86
CA ALA A 264 16.04 -13.88 6.80
C ALA A 264 17.48 -13.55 7.14
N ASN A 265 17.76 -13.12 8.38
CA ASN A 265 19.09 -12.85 8.87
C ASN A 265 19.96 -14.14 8.90
N SER A 266 19.38 -15.28 9.29
CA SER A 266 20.07 -16.58 9.25
C SER A 266 20.48 -16.95 7.82
N LEU A 267 19.55 -16.82 6.86
CA LEU A 267 19.81 -17.08 5.43
C LEU A 267 20.95 -16.19 4.90
N ALA A 268 20.94 -14.90 5.23
CA ALA A 268 21.95 -13.95 4.77
C ALA A 268 23.35 -14.20 5.37
N THR A 269 23.44 -14.68 6.63
CA THR A 269 24.71 -14.81 7.34
C THR A 269 25.33 -16.20 7.25
N ARG A 270 24.52 -17.24 7.04
CA ARG A 270 24.99 -18.63 7.00
C ARG A 270 25.07 -19.23 5.60
N GLY A 271 24.57 -18.53 4.58
CA GLY A 271 24.47 -19.05 3.21
C GLY A 271 23.56 -20.27 3.08
N GLU A 272 22.63 -20.47 4.02
CA GLU A 272 21.65 -21.56 3.96
C GLU A 272 20.65 -21.32 2.82
N GLY A 273 20.05 -22.38 2.31
CA GLY A 273 18.97 -22.30 1.31
C GLY A 273 19.41 -21.73 -0.04
N HIS A 274 20.69 -21.95 -0.42
CA HIS A 274 21.30 -21.43 -1.64
C HIS A 274 21.15 -19.90 -1.80
N VAL A 275 21.26 -19.16 -0.68
CA VAL A 275 21.19 -17.70 -0.64
C VAL A 275 22.59 -17.10 -0.57
N GLU A 276 22.94 -16.34 -1.59
CA GLU A 276 24.13 -15.51 -1.65
C GLU A 276 23.74 -14.06 -1.35
N TYR A 277 24.24 -13.51 -0.23
CA TYR A 277 23.83 -12.17 0.23
C TYR A 277 24.95 -11.14 0.02
N HIS A 278 24.60 -10.02 -0.64
CA HIS A 278 25.47 -8.88 -0.86
C HIS A 278 24.90 -7.61 -0.21
N ALA A 279 25.55 -7.17 0.84
CA ALA A 279 25.29 -5.88 1.47
C ALA A 279 26.00 -4.74 0.71
N HIS A 280 25.66 -3.49 1.03
CA HIS A 280 26.24 -2.29 0.41
C HIS A 280 26.28 -2.34 -1.12
N THR A 281 25.20 -2.87 -1.73
CA THR A 281 25.11 -3.08 -3.17
C THR A 281 24.14 -2.10 -3.80
N ALA A 282 24.63 -1.28 -4.71
CA ALA A 282 23.86 -0.35 -5.53
C ALA A 282 23.84 -0.83 -6.99
N VAL A 283 22.64 -0.93 -7.56
CA VAL A 283 22.48 -1.36 -8.96
C VAL A 283 22.79 -0.20 -9.90
N ASP A 284 23.67 -0.44 -10.88
CA ASP A 284 24.05 0.53 -11.88
C ASP A 284 23.31 0.31 -13.21
N ALA A 285 23.18 -0.95 -13.66
CA ALA A 285 22.53 -1.26 -14.93
C ALA A 285 21.78 -2.59 -14.92
N ILE A 286 20.74 -2.66 -15.73
CA ILE A 286 19.93 -3.85 -15.98
C ILE A 286 19.75 -4.00 -17.49
N GLU A 287 20.17 -5.13 -18.02
CA GLU A 287 19.92 -5.54 -19.40
C GLU A 287 18.95 -6.73 -19.39
N CYS A 288 17.81 -6.59 -20.01
CA CYS A 288 16.84 -7.69 -20.18
C CYS A 288 17.06 -8.33 -21.56
N HIS A 289 17.34 -9.62 -21.58
CA HIS A 289 17.58 -10.37 -22.83
C HIS A 289 16.29 -10.75 -23.58
N GLY A 290 15.13 -10.36 -23.03
CA GLY A 290 13.79 -10.60 -23.57
C GLY A 290 12.97 -11.52 -22.66
N PRO A 291 11.68 -11.74 -22.98
CA PRO A 291 10.80 -12.57 -22.18
C PRO A 291 11.43 -13.95 -21.91
N ASP A 292 11.48 -14.34 -20.64
CA ASP A 292 12.01 -15.61 -20.15
C ASP A 292 13.48 -15.95 -20.50
N ARG A 293 14.24 -14.99 -21.06
CA ARG A 293 15.67 -15.18 -21.39
C ARG A 293 16.62 -14.63 -20.34
N GLY A 294 16.07 -14.03 -19.27
CA GLY A 294 16.85 -13.57 -18.12
C GLY A 294 17.38 -12.15 -18.25
N PHE A 295 18.27 -11.82 -17.31
CA PHE A 295 18.81 -10.49 -17.12
C PHE A 295 20.31 -10.54 -16.87
N ARG A 296 21.03 -9.52 -17.37
CA ARG A 296 22.33 -9.12 -16.84
C ARG A 296 22.13 -7.95 -15.89
N VAL A 297 22.61 -8.11 -14.66
CA VAL A 297 22.53 -7.06 -13.63
C VAL A 297 23.94 -6.66 -13.23
N SER A 298 24.30 -5.40 -13.43
CA SER A 298 25.57 -4.81 -13.00
C SER A 298 25.36 -3.90 -11.81
N ALA A 299 26.21 -4.03 -10.80
CA ALA A 299 26.09 -3.27 -9.56
C ALA A 299 27.46 -3.04 -8.92
N ARG A 300 27.54 -2.09 -8.02
CA ARG A 300 28.73 -1.87 -7.16
C ARG A 300 28.45 -2.45 -5.77
N CYS A 301 29.23 -3.45 -5.43
CA CYS A 301 29.18 -4.11 -4.13
C CYS A 301 30.41 -3.66 -3.31
N ASN A 302 30.21 -2.92 -2.22
CA ASN A 302 31.31 -2.32 -1.45
C ASN A 302 32.31 -1.50 -2.28
N GLY A 303 31.85 -0.89 -3.38
CA GLY A 303 32.70 -0.12 -4.30
C GLY A 303 33.31 -0.90 -5.44
N GLU A 304 33.25 -2.23 -5.44
CA GLU A 304 33.73 -3.11 -6.51
C GLU A 304 32.60 -3.41 -7.50
N GLU A 305 32.93 -3.40 -8.80
CA GLU A 305 31.97 -3.74 -9.84
C GLU A 305 31.71 -5.26 -9.86
N MET A 306 30.47 -5.64 -9.88
CA MET A 306 30.01 -7.02 -9.99
C MET A 306 28.93 -7.12 -11.05
N THR A 307 28.86 -8.26 -11.73
CA THR A 307 27.84 -8.55 -12.75
C THR A 307 27.34 -9.98 -12.58
N TRP A 308 26.04 -10.15 -12.68
CA TRP A 308 25.37 -11.45 -12.62
C TRP A 308 24.50 -11.65 -13.86
N GLU A 309 24.51 -12.88 -14.37
CA GLU A 309 23.56 -13.38 -15.36
C GLU A 309 22.55 -14.24 -14.61
N VAL A 310 21.26 -13.88 -14.69
CA VAL A 310 20.21 -14.55 -13.93
C VAL A 310 18.93 -14.74 -14.75
N ASP A 311 18.16 -15.75 -14.39
CA ASP A 311 16.89 -16.03 -15.06
C ASP A 311 15.79 -15.03 -14.67
N ARG A 312 15.74 -14.59 -13.39
CA ARG A 312 14.63 -13.79 -12.85
C ARG A 312 15.14 -12.65 -11.95
N LEU A 313 14.37 -11.57 -11.93
CA LEU A 313 14.65 -10.39 -11.12
C LEU A 313 13.38 -9.94 -10.37
N ILE A 314 13.49 -9.87 -9.02
CA ILE A 314 12.43 -9.40 -8.13
C ILE A 314 12.93 -8.17 -7.38
N ALA A 315 12.20 -7.07 -7.50
CA ALA A 315 12.50 -5.78 -6.89
C ALA A 315 11.56 -5.50 -5.70
N ASN A 316 12.04 -5.76 -4.49
CA ASN A 316 11.31 -5.47 -3.26
C ASN A 316 11.83 -4.19 -2.58
N ILE A 317 11.86 -3.10 -3.33
CA ILE A 317 12.47 -1.82 -2.95
C ILE A 317 11.49 -0.81 -2.39
N GLY A 318 10.22 -1.23 -2.18
CA GLY A 318 9.16 -0.40 -1.68
C GLY A 318 8.52 0.46 -2.77
N SER A 319 7.61 1.31 -2.31
CA SER A 319 6.78 2.19 -3.15
C SER A 319 6.81 3.63 -2.65
N ALA A 320 6.21 4.53 -3.40
CA ALA A 320 6.10 5.96 -3.08
C ALA A 320 4.67 6.45 -3.31
N PRO A 321 4.24 7.53 -2.63
CA PRO A 321 2.99 8.21 -2.92
C PRO A 321 2.91 8.65 -4.37
N ASP A 322 1.77 8.41 -5.01
CA ASP A 322 1.47 9.00 -6.31
C ASP A 322 0.63 10.28 -6.10
N LEU A 323 1.20 11.42 -6.43
CA LEU A 323 0.56 12.75 -6.35
C LEU A 323 0.31 13.34 -7.73
N SER A 324 0.43 12.56 -8.80
CA SER A 324 0.31 13.05 -10.18
C SER A 324 -1.06 13.65 -10.50
N PHE A 325 -2.11 13.11 -9.93
CA PHE A 325 -3.49 13.56 -10.17
C PHE A 325 -3.90 14.80 -9.34
N CYS A 326 -3.10 15.25 -8.39
CA CYS A 326 -3.38 16.42 -7.53
C CYS A 326 -2.37 17.57 -7.68
N GLN A 327 -1.70 17.65 -8.82
CA GLN A 327 -0.67 18.67 -9.08
C GLN A 327 -1.20 20.12 -9.05
N GLU A 328 -2.51 20.31 -9.29
CA GLU A 328 -3.17 21.63 -9.21
C GLU A 328 -3.56 22.04 -7.78
N LEU A 329 -3.23 21.19 -6.79
CA LEU A 329 -3.47 21.43 -5.38
C LEU A 329 -2.17 21.68 -4.62
N HIS A 330 -2.26 22.29 -3.46
CA HIS A 330 -1.14 22.45 -2.53
C HIS A 330 -0.96 21.17 -1.69
N VAL A 331 -0.71 20.06 -2.37
CA VAL A 331 -0.43 18.76 -1.74
C VAL A 331 1.06 18.48 -1.83
N ILE A 332 1.65 18.06 -0.71
CA ILE A 332 3.07 17.73 -0.60
C ILE A 332 3.27 16.27 -0.17
N GLU A 333 4.34 15.65 -0.67
CA GLU A 333 4.73 14.31 -0.24
C GLU A 333 5.22 14.38 1.22
N PRO A 334 4.67 13.57 2.14
CA PRO A 334 5.15 13.51 3.51
C PRO A 334 6.59 12.99 3.58
N ASP A 335 7.39 13.57 4.46
CA ASP A 335 8.83 13.31 4.63
C ASP A 335 9.16 12.21 5.67
N GLY A 336 8.26 11.24 5.86
CA GLY A 336 8.38 10.20 6.89
C GLY A 336 7.74 10.58 8.22
N LYS A 337 7.24 11.81 8.35
CA LYS A 337 6.33 12.22 9.43
C LYS A 337 4.90 12.10 8.95
N MET A 338 3.96 11.91 9.89
CA MET A 338 2.56 11.76 9.55
C MET A 338 2.00 13.04 8.91
N GLY A 339 1.81 13.02 7.60
CA GLY A 339 1.33 14.14 6.79
C GLY A 339 -0.15 14.03 6.40
N VAL A 340 -1.04 13.71 7.36
CA VAL A 340 -2.49 13.57 7.11
C VAL A 340 -3.08 14.87 6.59
N ARG A 341 -2.80 15.99 7.27
CA ARG A 341 -3.25 17.31 6.87
C ARG A 341 -2.29 17.89 5.83
N GLN A 342 -2.85 18.45 4.80
CA GLN A 342 -2.12 19.09 3.72
C GLN A 342 -2.28 20.62 3.76
N PRO A 343 -1.38 21.39 3.13
CA PRO A 343 -1.57 22.83 2.94
C PRO A 343 -2.86 23.14 2.16
N GLU A 344 -3.35 22.19 1.36
CA GLU A 344 -4.63 22.30 0.67
C GLU A 344 -5.79 22.10 1.66
N PRO A 345 -6.67 23.10 1.89
CA PRO A 345 -7.80 22.96 2.82
C PRO A 345 -8.72 21.80 2.42
N ASN A 346 -9.22 21.05 3.41
CA ASN A 346 -10.17 19.94 3.22
C ASN A 346 -9.66 18.79 2.32
N TYR A 347 -8.35 18.71 2.10
CA TYR A 347 -7.68 17.57 1.46
C TYR A 347 -6.85 16.82 2.49
N PHE A 348 -7.08 15.52 2.62
CA PHE A 348 -6.42 14.69 3.63
C PHE A 348 -5.80 13.46 2.98
N LEU A 349 -4.53 13.19 3.31
CA LEU A 349 -3.86 11.93 2.98
C LEU A 349 -4.11 10.93 4.10
N LEU A 350 -4.75 9.81 3.81
CA LEU A 350 -5.03 8.75 4.78
C LEU A 350 -4.29 7.46 4.46
N GLY A 351 -4.08 6.65 5.48
CA GLY A 351 -3.42 5.37 5.35
C GLY A 351 -1.91 5.50 5.11
N ALA A 352 -1.32 4.51 4.47
CA ALA A 352 0.12 4.43 4.22
C ALA A 352 0.66 5.66 3.48
N LYS A 353 -0.14 6.29 2.63
CA LYS A 353 0.24 7.48 1.87
C LYS A 353 0.61 8.66 2.76
N SER A 354 -0.03 8.79 3.93
CA SER A 354 0.24 9.85 4.91
C SER A 354 1.63 9.76 5.56
N LEU A 355 2.30 8.62 5.45
CA LEU A 355 3.68 8.41 5.93
C LEU A 355 4.72 8.57 4.80
N GLY A 356 4.29 8.93 3.60
CA GLY A 356 5.18 9.08 2.46
C GLY A 356 5.84 7.77 2.06
N ARG A 357 7.15 7.68 2.20
CA ARG A 357 7.96 6.49 1.84
C ARG A 357 8.26 5.56 3.01
N ASP A 358 7.74 5.85 4.19
CA ASP A 358 7.89 4.98 5.36
C ASP A 358 6.94 3.78 5.25
N SER A 359 7.49 2.58 5.34
CA SER A 359 6.76 1.32 5.26
C SER A 359 6.21 0.82 6.61
N ASN A 360 6.38 1.57 7.70
CA ASN A 360 5.97 1.15 9.05
C ASN A 360 4.47 1.41 9.36
N PHE A 361 3.66 1.49 8.33
CA PHE A 361 2.23 1.71 8.47
C PHE A 361 1.50 0.44 8.96
N LEU A 362 0.62 0.62 9.96
CA LEU A 362 -0.35 -0.39 10.41
C LEU A 362 -1.77 0.11 10.15
N LEU A 363 -2.71 -0.79 9.80
CA LEU A 363 -4.11 -0.40 9.53
C LEU A 363 -4.75 0.33 10.71
N ARG A 364 -4.43 -0.08 11.93
CA ARG A 364 -4.88 0.61 13.16
C ARG A 364 -4.55 2.11 13.14
N THR A 365 -3.34 2.48 12.71
CA THR A 365 -2.96 3.90 12.57
C THR A 365 -3.88 4.63 11.58
N GLY A 366 -4.25 3.98 10.48
CA GLY A 366 -5.20 4.55 9.53
C GLY A 366 -6.61 4.74 10.10
N PHE A 367 -7.06 3.84 10.96
CA PHE A 367 -8.35 4.01 11.67
C PHE A 367 -8.32 5.19 12.63
N GLU A 368 -7.22 5.37 13.36
CA GLU A 368 -7.00 6.55 14.20
C GLU A 368 -7.02 7.85 13.38
N GLN A 369 -6.40 7.85 12.19
CA GLN A 369 -6.44 8.99 11.26
C GLN A 369 -7.87 9.31 10.80
N ILE A 370 -8.68 8.29 10.47
CA ILE A 370 -10.10 8.47 10.08
C ILE A 370 -10.85 9.18 11.20
N ARG A 371 -10.76 8.68 12.42
CA ARG A 371 -11.39 9.28 13.61
C ARG A 371 -11.01 10.77 13.75
N ASP A 372 -9.72 11.07 13.70
CA ASP A 372 -9.20 12.42 13.92
C ASP A 372 -9.62 13.40 12.80
N VAL A 373 -9.65 12.94 11.56
CA VAL A 373 -10.13 13.74 10.41
C VAL A 373 -11.62 14.01 10.53
N PHE A 374 -12.43 13.03 10.89
CA PHE A 374 -13.88 13.26 11.04
C PHE A 374 -14.22 14.06 12.30
N ALA A 375 -13.44 13.99 13.37
CA ALA A 375 -13.55 14.90 14.50
C ALA A 375 -13.34 16.36 14.07
N GLN A 376 -12.38 16.61 13.16
CA GLN A 376 -12.15 17.93 12.56
C GLN A 376 -13.30 18.35 11.63
N ILE A 377 -13.69 17.51 10.64
CA ILE A 377 -14.74 17.83 9.66
C ILE A 377 -16.06 18.15 10.37
N SER A 378 -16.41 17.39 11.40
CA SER A 378 -17.66 17.56 12.14
C SER A 378 -17.64 18.68 13.18
N GLY A 379 -16.46 19.23 13.50
CA GLY A 379 -16.27 20.16 14.62
C GLY A 379 -16.50 19.53 16.00
N LYS A 380 -16.44 18.20 16.11
CA LYS A 380 -16.68 17.44 17.36
C LYS A 380 -15.39 16.76 17.83
N PRO A 381 -14.55 17.37 18.67
CA PRO A 381 -13.22 16.86 19.04
C PRO A 381 -13.21 15.47 19.73
N ARG A 382 -14.34 15.06 20.31
CA ARG A 382 -14.48 13.77 21.00
C ARG A 382 -15.25 12.72 20.18
N LEU A 383 -15.45 12.97 18.88
CA LEU A 383 -16.14 12.03 18.02
C LEU A 383 -15.29 10.78 17.82
N ASP A 384 -15.81 9.63 18.21
CA ASP A 384 -15.18 8.34 17.98
C ASP A 384 -16.25 7.26 17.77
N LEU A 385 -16.52 6.92 16.49
CA LEU A 385 -17.43 5.84 16.13
C LEU A 385 -16.78 4.45 16.20
N PHE A 386 -15.46 4.40 16.37
CA PHE A 386 -14.74 3.14 16.55
C PHE A 386 -14.64 2.71 18.02
N ALA A 387 -14.90 3.63 18.96
CA ALA A 387 -15.02 3.26 20.37
C ALA A 387 -16.21 2.30 20.55
N LYS A 388 -15.98 1.16 21.23
CA LYS A 388 -17.12 0.33 21.67
C LYS A 388 -18.02 1.19 22.56
N PRO A 389 -19.36 1.14 22.39
CA PRO A 389 -20.26 1.70 23.39
C PRO A 389 -19.85 1.11 24.75
N LEU A 390 -19.67 1.97 25.74
CA LEU A 390 -19.61 1.48 27.12
C LEU A 390 -20.88 0.66 27.32
N ALA A 391 -20.73 -0.63 27.60
CA ALA A 391 -21.87 -1.50 27.91
C ALA A 391 -22.66 -0.78 29.03
N ALA A 392 -23.93 -0.45 28.73
CA ALA A 392 -24.83 0.16 29.68
C ALA A 392 -25.21 -0.84 30.76
#